data_8dd0b029a3c3fa7e631505ec206ede56
#
_entry.id   8dd0b029a3c3fa7e631505ec206ede56
#
_cell.length_a   1.000
_cell.length_b   1.000
_cell.length_c   1.000
_cell.angle_alpha   90.00
_cell.angle_beta   90.00
_cell.angle_gamma   90.00
#
_symmetry.space_group_name_H-M   'P 1'
#
loop_
_entity.id
_entity.type
_entity.pdbx_description
1 polymer ?
#
loop_
_entity_poly.entity_id
_entity_poly.type
_entity_poly.pdbx_seq_one_letter_code
_entity_poly.pdbx_strand_id
1 'polypeptide(L)'
;MKKLASLVLAGAMAFSLAACGNNSTPAGGSSANAGTSTPAASTPASGGIEPIELTIYSPGNENSVPTKTIIEYARLVNEASDGAITLDVHHSNELGSDAESIESTRMGTIDLIFAGTSGFTSFYEKAKVLDLPFLFDSAEQAYEVTNSEIGEQIFSGLEEFGLVFLSEGDNGMRHISTTNRPVHTAADVQGLKIRVPESQLYLDVWQALGATPVALALPELALALSNGTAEAQDNATYHLVANATYDDIKYFSNINYMWMGCTMAANANTWNGLDPAVQEILKEQAKAAAKYSFDTIATDNETATKTLQDAGVEFDFEPDVQSFKDALGGDAYYDQYKDESWYDQELLDAILAEVR
;
A
#
# COMPACT_ATOMS: atom_id res chain seq x y z
N MET A 1 -41.72 -17.11 29.78
CA MET A 1 -43.11 -16.80 29.41
C MET A 1 -43.14 -15.37 28.87
N LYS A 2 -43.39 -15.24 27.67
CA LYS A 2 -44.14 -14.30 26.81
C LYS A 2 -43.51 -14.22 25.44
N LYS A 3 -44.20 -14.87 24.52
CA LYS A 3 -44.12 -14.80 23.06
C LYS A 3 -44.77 -13.50 22.62
N LEU A 4 -44.35 -12.97 21.46
CA LEU A 4 -45.12 -12.21 20.48
C LEU A 4 -44.12 -11.78 19.41
N ALA A 5 -44.20 -12.10 18.20
CA ALA A 5 -45.19 -12.31 17.15
C ALA A 5 -44.75 -11.49 15.92
N SER A 6 -44.65 -12.19 14.87
CA SER A 6 -44.30 -11.77 13.49
C SER A 6 -45.27 -10.72 12.95
N LEU A 7 -44.76 -9.83 12.07
CA LEU A 7 -45.59 -9.21 11.04
C LEU A 7 -44.86 -9.20 9.70
N VAL A 8 -45.35 -10.03 8.79
CA VAL A 8 -45.06 -10.05 7.36
C VAL A 8 -45.97 -9.02 6.70
N LEU A 9 -45.41 -8.13 5.88
CA LEU A 9 -46.20 -7.32 4.97
C LEU A 9 -45.66 -7.50 3.54
N ALA A 10 -46.36 -8.33 2.79
CA ALA A 10 -46.24 -8.47 1.34
C ALA A 10 -47.06 -7.37 0.67
N GLY A 11 -46.45 -6.64 -0.25
CA GLY A 11 -47.11 -5.69 -1.12
C GLY A 11 -46.71 -5.92 -2.57
N ALA A 12 -47.50 -6.67 -3.29
CA ALA A 12 -47.47 -6.80 -4.73
C ALA A 12 -48.13 -5.58 -5.36
N MET A 13 -47.52 -4.98 -6.39
CA MET A 13 -48.24 -4.14 -7.33
C MET A 13 -47.83 -4.44 -8.77
N ALA A 14 -48.88 -4.54 -9.53
CA ALA A 14 -49.00 -5.15 -10.84
C ALA A 14 -48.63 -4.21 -12.02
N PHE A 15 -48.34 -4.87 -13.09
CA PHE A 15 -48.24 -4.45 -14.49
C PHE A 15 -49.33 -3.48 -14.97
N SER A 16 -48.93 -2.54 -15.84
CA SER A 16 -49.83 -2.07 -16.88
C SER A 16 -49.05 -1.90 -18.20
N LEU A 17 -49.37 -2.83 -19.12
CA LEU A 17 -49.18 -2.69 -20.56
C LEU A 17 -50.23 -1.76 -21.14
N ALA A 18 -49.83 -0.86 -22.03
CA ALA A 18 -50.76 -0.30 -23.02
C ALA A 18 -50.06 -0.28 -24.38
N ALA A 19 -50.65 -1.01 -25.29
CA ALA A 19 -50.28 -1.15 -26.69
C ALA A 19 -51.22 -0.31 -27.59
N CYS A 20 -50.82 -0.19 -28.87
CA CYS A 20 -51.55 0.25 -30.06
C CYS A 20 -51.53 1.77 -30.30
N GLY A 21 -51.27 2.22 -31.55
CA GLY A 21 -51.78 1.76 -32.81
C GLY A 21 -51.16 2.42 -34.03
N ASN A 22 -51.34 1.76 -35.02
CA ASN A 22 -51.03 1.80 -36.43
C ASN A 22 -51.70 2.98 -37.18
N ASN A 23 -51.06 3.60 -38.19
CA ASN A 23 -51.68 3.70 -39.53
C ASN A 23 -50.80 4.46 -40.55
N SER A 24 -50.46 3.76 -41.62
CA SER A 24 -50.72 4.02 -43.06
C SER A 24 -50.07 5.20 -43.77
N THR A 25 -49.24 4.82 -44.75
CA THR A 25 -48.82 5.51 -45.99
C THR A 25 -50.03 6.00 -46.86
N PRO A 26 -49.86 6.91 -47.87
CA PRO A 26 -49.12 6.57 -49.08
C PRO A 26 -48.40 7.72 -49.86
N ALA A 27 -47.40 7.29 -50.62
CA ALA A 27 -46.98 7.58 -52.01
C ALA A 27 -46.92 9.01 -52.58
N GLY A 28 -45.81 9.27 -53.25
CA GLY A 28 -45.78 10.18 -54.41
C GLY A 28 -44.40 10.76 -54.73
N GLY A 29 -43.71 10.20 -55.69
CA GLY A 29 -43.12 10.90 -56.83
C GLY A 29 -41.64 11.34 -56.80
N SER A 30 -40.81 10.53 -57.41
CA SER A 30 -39.82 10.82 -58.47
C SER A 30 -38.93 12.12 -58.37
N SER A 31 -37.61 12.00 -58.26
CA SER A 31 -36.65 12.32 -59.36
C SER A 31 -35.23 12.03 -58.94
N ALA A 32 -34.54 11.36 -59.80
CA ALA A 32 -33.13 11.05 -59.73
C ALA A 32 -32.25 12.30 -59.81
N ASN A 33 -31.22 12.37 -58.95
CA ASN A 33 -29.99 13.05 -59.33
C ASN A 33 -28.79 12.26 -58.79
N ALA A 34 -28.05 11.69 -59.74
CA ALA A 34 -26.81 11.01 -59.46
C ALA A 34 -25.73 12.06 -59.14
N GLY A 35 -25.46 12.21 -57.87
CA GLY A 35 -24.28 12.96 -57.38
C GLY A 35 -23.22 11.97 -56.95
N THR A 36 -22.12 11.94 -57.71
CA THR A 36 -20.89 11.19 -57.42
C THR A 36 -20.31 11.70 -56.10
N SER A 37 -20.55 11.01 -55.02
CA SER A 37 -19.87 11.27 -53.75
C SER A 37 -18.54 10.56 -53.77
N THR A 38 -17.48 11.34 -53.98
CA THR A 38 -16.11 10.96 -53.64
C THR A 38 -16.07 10.51 -52.18
N PRO A 39 -15.43 9.38 -51.84
CA PRO A 39 -15.21 9.04 -50.46
C PRO A 39 -14.36 10.13 -49.81
N ALA A 40 -14.93 10.81 -48.82
CA ALA A 40 -14.13 11.66 -47.94
C ALA A 40 -13.05 10.76 -47.30
N ALA A 41 -11.79 11.06 -47.58
CA ALA A 41 -10.67 10.48 -46.86
C ALA A 41 -10.94 10.75 -45.38
N SER A 42 -11.21 9.70 -44.60
CA SER A 42 -11.20 9.74 -43.17
C SER A 42 -9.78 10.20 -42.76
N THR A 43 -9.70 11.41 -42.28
CA THR A 43 -8.57 11.89 -41.50
C THR A 43 -8.35 10.86 -40.40
N PRO A 44 -7.12 10.34 -40.18
CA PRO A 44 -6.89 9.53 -39.00
C PRO A 44 -7.24 10.41 -37.82
N ALA A 45 -8.20 9.97 -36.98
CA ALA A 45 -8.44 10.54 -35.68
C ALA A 45 -7.08 10.56 -34.96
N SER A 46 -6.63 11.72 -34.52
CA SER A 46 -5.56 11.83 -33.53
C SER A 46 -6.04 10.95 -32.36
N GLY A 47 -5.35 9.83 -32.15
CA GLY A 47 -5.77 8.84 -31.16
C GLY A 47 -5.66 9.42 -29.77
N GLY A 48 -6.72 10.04 -29.30
CA GLY A 48 -6.90 10.36 -27.89
C GLY A 48 -7.22 9.06 -27.14
N ILE A 49 -6.78 8.97 -25.90
CA ILE A 49 -7.16 7.90 -24.98
C ILE A 49 -8.67 7.98 -24.77
N GLU A 50 -9.39 6.85 -24.91
CA GLU A 50 -10.81 6.78 -24.56
C GLU A 50 -10.96 6.96 -23.04
N PRO A 51 -11.95 7.75 -22.56
CA PRO A 51 -12.15 7.99 -21.14
C PRO A 51 -12.29 6.69 -20.35
N ILE A 52 -11.50 6.56 -19.29
CA ILE A 52 -11.54 5.40 -18.38
C ILE A 52 -11.48 5.87 -16.93
N GLU A 53 -12.23 5.18 -16.08
CA GLU A 53 -12.18 5.34 -14.62
C GLU A 53 -11.71 4.04 -13.99
N LEU A 54 -10.73 4.11 -13.09
CA LEU A 54 -10.18 2.98 -12.34
C LEU A 54 -10.26 3.28 -10.86
N THR A 55 -10.56 2.28 -10.05
CA THR A 55 -10.54 2.37 -8.60
C THR A 55 -9.11 2.22 -8.09
N ILE A 56 -8.66 3.14 -7.23
CA ILE A 56 -7.41 3.00 -6.48
C ILE A 56 -7.66 3.08 -4.98
N TYR A 57 -6.97 2.23 -4.23
CA TYR A 57 -7.15 2.13 -2.79
C TYR A 57 -5.82 2.14 -2.02
N SER A 58 -5.86 2.75 -0.83
CA SER A 58 -4.85 2.60 0.21
C SER A 58 -5.53 2.46 1.59
N PRO A 59 -5.17 1.48 2.43
CA PRO A 59 -5.81 1.27 3.74
C PRO A 59 -5.61 2.41 4.73
N GLY A 60 -4.56 3.20 4.57
CA GLY A 60 -4.22 4.32 5.45
C GLY A 60 -5.34 5.35 5.57
N ASN A 61 -5.38 6.09 6.68
CA ASN A 61 -6.30 7.23 6.81
C ASN A 61 -5.86 8.41 5.92
N GLU A 62 -6.70 9.43 5.81
CA GLU A 62 -6.49 10.58 4.93
C GLU A 62 -5.17 11.35 5.17
N ASN A 63 -4.59 11.25 6.38
CA ASN A 63 -3.35 11.94 6.75
C ASN A 63 -2.10 11.09 6.54
N SER A 64 -2.26 9.82 6.25
CA SER A 64 -1.13 8.90 6.01
C SER A 64 -0.43 9.20 4.69
N VAL A 65 0.89 8.95 4.64
CA VAL A 65 1.66 9.16 3.41
C VAL A 65 1.18 8.27 2.27
N PRO A 66 0.86 6.98 2.47
CA PRO A 66 0.30 6.17 1.39
C PRO A 66 -0.99 6.75 0.78
N THR A 67 -1.90 7.29 1.60
CA THR A 67 -3.12 7.95 1.09
C THR A 67 -2.81 9.23 0.32
N LYS A 68 -1.94 10.09 0.86
CA LYS A 68 -1.46 11.29 0.14
C LYS A 68 -0.83 10.92 -1.20
N THR A 69 -0.10 9.81 -1.24
CA THR A 69 0.57 9.31 -2.45
C THR A 69 -0.44 8.89 -3.53
N ILE A 70 -1.50 8.16 -3.19
CA ILE A 70 -2.52 7.79 -4.19
C ILE A 70 -3.35 8.98 -4.66
N ILE A 71 -3.57 9.98 -3.82
CA ILE A 71 -4.21 11.25 -4.21
C ILE A 71 -3.32 11.99 -5.22
N GLU A 72 -2.03 12.09 -4.94
CA GLU A 72 -1.07 12.71 -5.87
C GLU A 72 -0.95 11.88 -7.16
N TYR A 73 -0.92 10.56 -7.08
CA TYR A 73 -0.93 9.68 -8.24
C TYR A 73 -2.16 9.93 -9.12
N ALA A 74 -3.34 10.02 -8.53
CA ALA A 74 -4.58 10.32 -9.26
C ALA A 74 -4.50 11.67 -9.99
N ARG A 75 -3.93 12.69 -9.34
CA ARG A 75 -3.70 14.00 -9.94
C ARG A 75 -2.74 13.93 -11.13
N LEU A 76 -1.60 13.25 -10.95
CA LEU A 76 -0.56 13.10 -11.99
C LEU A 76 -1.09 12.34 -13.21
N VAL A 77 -1.80 11.23 -12.99
CA VAL A 77 -2.42 10.43 -14.07
C VAL A 77 -3.44 11.23 -14.85
N ASN A 78 -4.29 11.98 -14.14
CA ASN A 78 -5.30 12.82 -14.78
C ASN A 78 -4.66 13.92 -15.63
N GLU A 79 -3.64 14.60 -15.14
CA GLU A 79 -2.90 15.62 -15.89
C GLU A 79 -2.15 15.03 -17.09
N ALA A 80 -1.47 13.89 -16.92
CA ALA A 80 -0.70 13.27 -18.00
C ALA A 80 -1.58 12.71 -19.12
N SER A 81 -2.86 12.45 -18.84
CA SER A 81 -3.83 11.95 -19.82
C SER A 81 -4.77 13.03 -20.37
N ASP A 82 -4.52 14.32 -20.09
CA ASP A 82 -5.44 15.42 -20.43
C ASP A 82 -6.88 15.16 -19.94
N GLY A 83 -7.04 14.49 -18.78
CA GLY A 83 -8.32 14.17 -18.15
C GLY A 83 -8.99 12.90 -18.67
N ALA A 84 -8.35 12.14 -19.56
CA ALA A 84 -8.92 10.90 -20.11
C ALA A 84 -8.90 9.75 -19.10
N ILE A 85 -7.92 9.72 -18.18
CA ILE A 85 -7.84 8.70 -17.13
C ILE A 85 -8.19 9.37 -15.79
N THR A 86 -9.16 8.80 -15.09
CA THR A 86 -9.53 9.21 -13.72
C THR A 86 -9.34 8.05 -12.77
N LEU A 87 -8.83 8.34 -11.57
CA LEU A 87 -8.72 7.35 -10.50
C LEU A 87 -9.71 7.74 -9.39
N ASP A 88 -10.65 6.83 -9.10
CA ASP A 88 -11.57 6.93 -7.97
C ASP A 88 -10.84 6.47 -6.70
N VAL A 89 -10.50 7.43 -5.84
CA VAL A 89 -9.59 7.24 -4.71
C VAL A 89 -10.36 6.85 -3.45
N HIS A 90 -10.02 5.69 -2.89
CA HIS A 90 -10.56 5.16 -1.66
C HIS A 90 -9.47 4.98 -0.59
N HIS A 91 -9.81 5.17 0.71
CA HIS A 91 -8.85 5.09 1.82
C HIS A 91 -9.53 4.77 3.16
N SER A 92 -8.81 4.91 4.29
CA SER A 92 -9.36 4.86 5.65
C SER A 92 -10.04 3.53 6.02
N ASN A 93 -9.46 2.40 5.58
CA ASN A 93 -9.97 1.05 5.81
C ASN A 93 -11.39 0.78 5.27
N GLU A 94 -11.93 1.63 4.40
CA GLU A 94 -13.30 1.45 3.88
C GLU A 94 -13.44 0.22 2.95
N LEU A 95 -12.34 -0.22 2.32
CA LEU A 95 -12.28 -1.44 1.51
C LEU A 95 -11.43 -2.56 2.16
N GLY A 96 -11.16 -2.46 3.48
CA GLY A 96 -10.45 -3.45 4.27
C GLY A 96 -9.02 -3.07 4.67
N SER A 97 -8.39 -3.96 5.44
CA SER A 97 -6.97 -3.89 5.86
C SER A 97 -6.03 -4.12 4.67
N ASP A 98 -4.70 -4.01 4.88
CA ASP A 98 -3.70 -4.31 3.84
C ASP A 98 -3.96 -5.70 3.21
N ALA A 99 -4.05 -6.75 4.01
CA ALA A 99 -4.22 -8.12 3.51
C ALA A 99 -5.55 -8.29 2.74
N GLU A 100 -6.67 -7.75 3.27
CA GLU A 100 -7.99 -7.87 2.64
C GLU A 100 -8.08 -7.09 1.33
N SER A 101 -7.50 -5.90 1.28
CA SER A 101 -7.53 -5.05 0.10
C SER A 101 -6.60 -5.55 -1.01
N ILE A 102 -5.43 -6.08 -0.67
CA ILE A 102 -4.54 -6.73 -1.63
C ILE A 102 -5.25 -7.94 -2.26
N GLU A 103 -5.93 -8.78 -1.46
CA GLU A 103 -6.69 -9.90 -1.99
C GLU A 103 -7.86 -9.42 -2.87
N SER A 104 -8.55 -8.35 -2.49
CA SER A 104 -9.61 -7.73 -3.31
C SER A 104 -9.07 -7.22 -4.64
N THR A 105 -7.85 -6.68 -4.66
CA THR A 105 -7.18 -6.27 -5.91
C THR A 105 -6.80 -7.48 -6.75
N ARG A 106 -6.28 -8.56 -6.16
CA ARG A 106 -5.99 -9.81 -6.87
C ARG A 106 -7.23 -10.38 -7.54
N MET A 107 -8.38 -10.29 -6.88
CA MET A 107 -9.67 -10.76 -7.39
C MET A 107 -10.32 -9.80 -8.40
N GLY A 108 -9.81 -8.59 -8.60
CA GLY A 108 -10.31 -7.59 -9.54
C GLY A 108 -11.51 -6.79 -9.03
N THR A 109 -11.71 -6.73 -7.72
CA THR A 109 -12.71 -5.84 -7.11
C THR A 109 -12.17 -4.41 -6.95
N ILE A 110 -10.85 -4.28 -6.82
CA ILE A 110 -10.08 -3.04 -6.81
C ILE A 110 -9.13 -3.11 -8.00
N ASP A 111 -9.00 -2.04 -8.79
CA ASP A 111 -8.13 -2.02 -9.97
C ASP A 111 -6.67 -1.78 -9.61
N LEU A 112 -6.42 -0.86 -8.68
CA LEU A 112 -5.09 -0.42 -8.27
C LEU A 112 -5.01 -0.38 -6.73
N ILE A 113 -3.87 -0.79 -6.18
CA ILE A 113 -3.59 -0.77 -4.73
C ILE A 113 -2.26 -0.09 -4.45
N PHE A 114 -2.18 0.65 -3.36
CA PHE A 114 -0.93 1.10 -2.76
C PHE A 114 -0.97 0.78 -1.27
N ALA A 115 -0.34 -0.31 -0.89
CA ALA A 115 -0.39 -0.88 0.46
C ALA A 115 0.99 -1.31 0.94
N GLY A 116 1.14 -1.48 2.24
CA GLY A 116 2.40 -1.92 2.86
C GLY A 116 2.93 -3.21 2.23
N THR A 117 4.20 -3.21 1.83
CA THR A 117 4.86 -4.33 1.16
C THR A 117 4.80 -5.60 1.99
N SER A 118 4.86 -5.49 3.33
CA SER A 118 4.67 -6.61 4.24
C SER A 118 3.33 -7.35 4.07
N GLY A 119 2.27 -6.65 3.62
CA GLY A 119 0.96 -7.26 3.32
C GLY A 119 1.01 -8.25 2.15
N PHE A 120 1.93 -8.04 1.19
CA PHE A 120 2.12 -8.94 0.04
C PHE A 120 2.89 -10.21 0.42
N THR A 121 3.67 -10.19 1.48
CA THR A 121 4.59 -11.30 1.83
C THR A 121 3.89 -12.60 2.22
N SER A 122 2.58 -12.56 2.50
CA SER A 122 1.79 -13.76 2.81
C SER A 122 1.58 -14.69 1.61
N PHE A 123 1.67 -14.17 0.39
CA PHE A 123 1.53 -14.93 -0.86
C PHE A 123 2.68 -14.70 -1.84
N TYR A 124 3.33 -13.54 -1.79
CA TYR A 124 4.51 -13.20 -2.59
C TYR A 124 5.74 -13.09 -1.68
N GLU A 125 6.25 -14.23 -1.26
CA GLU A 125 7.27 -14.31 -0.21
C GLU A 125 8.60 -13.66 -0.60
N LYS A 126 8.93 -13.51 -1.90
CA LYS A 126 10.17 -12.89 -2.37
C LYS A 126 10.32 -11.45 -1.88
N ALA A 127 9.21 -10.72 -1.69
CA ALA A 127 9.22 -9.37 -1.14
C ALA A 127 9.72 -9.29 0.33
N LYS A 128 9.76 -10.43 1.06
CA LYS A 128 10.32 -10.51 2.42
C LYS A 128 11.77 -10.04 2.50
N VAL A 129 12.53 -10.08 1.40
CA VAL A 129 13.91 -9.58 1.38
C VAL A 129 14.00 -8.10 1.79
N LEU A 130 12.99 -7.29 1.45
CA LEU A 130 12.93 -5.86 1.81
C LEU A 130 12.65 -5.62 3.30
N ASP A 131 12.03 -6.59 3.98
CA ASP A 131 11.72 -6.56 5.41
C ASP A 131 12.84 -7.13 6.28
N LEU A 132 14.03 -7.43 5.73
CA LEU A 132 15.16 -7.90 6.53
C LEU A 132 15.65 -6.79 7.47
N PRO A 133 15.91 -7.11 8.76
CA PRO A 133 16.31 -6.09 9.74
C PRO A 133 17.69 -5.53 9.42
N PHE A 134 17.83 -4.21 9.51
CA PHE A 134 19.06 -3.47 9.23
C PHE A 134 19.62 -3.68 7.81
N LEU A 135 18.78 -4.07 6.86
CA LEU A 135 19.17 -4.18 5.45
C LEU A 135 19.53 -2.80 4.89
N PHE A 136 18.71 -1.80 5.16
CA PHE A 136 18.91 -0.41 4.77
C PHE A 136 19.23 0.46 6.00
N ASP A 137 20.23 1.33 5.89
CA ASP A 137 20.54 2.31 6.93
C ASP A 137 19.68 3.60 6.78
N SER A 138 19.11 3.83 5.59
CA SER A 138 18.23 4.97 5.31
C SER A 138 17.18 4.67 4.24
N ALA A 139 16.15 5.52 4.16
CA ALA A 139 15.13 5.44 3.12
C ALA A 139 15.70 5.72 1.73
N GLU A 140 16.74 6.56 1.60
CA GLU A 140 17.43 6.86 0.34
C GLU A 140 18.06 5.60 -0.25
N GLN A 141 18.75 4.78 0.57
CA GLN A 141 19.29 3.50 0.11
C GLN A 141 18.18 2.56 -0.38
N ALA A 142 17.06 2.50 0.36
CA ALA A 142 15.91 1.69 -0.05
C ALA A 142 15.32 2.19 -1.38
N TYR A 143 15.23 3.52 -1.58
CA TYR A 143 14.78 4.11 -2.84
C TYR A 143 15.67 3.72 -4.02
N GLU A 144 16.99 3.84 -3.87
CA GLU A 144 17.96 3.50 -4.90
C GLU A 144 17.85 2.03 -5.32
N VAL A 145 17.76 1.12 -4.36
CA VAL A 145 17.61 -0.32 -4.62
C VAL A 145 16.26 -0.64 -5.26
N THR A 146 15.16 -0.17 -4.71
CA THR A 146 13.81 -0.56 -5.15
C THR A 146 13.39 0.09 -6.47
N ASN A 147 14.06 1.17 -6.89
CA ASN A 147 13.84 1.83 -8.19
C ASN A 147 14.92 1.49 -9.25
N SER A 148 15.74 0.47 -8.97
CA SER A 148 16.74 -0.10 -9.88
C SER A 148 16.26 -1.41 -10.52
N GLU A 149 17.13 -2.04 -11.32
CA GLU A 149 16.91 -3.40 -11.85
C GLU A 149 16.72 -4.44 -10.72
N ILE A 150 17.29 -4.19 -9.53
CA ILE A 150 17.11 -5.05 -8.35
C ILE A 150 15.64 -5.03 -7.90
N GLY A 151 15.03 -3.85 -7.84
CA GLY A 151 13.61 -3.72 -7.51
C GLY A 151 12.72 -4.42 -8.54
N GLU A 152 12.99 -4.25 -9.83
CA GLU A 152 12.26 -4.99 -10.88
C GLU A 152 12.43 -6.50 -10.73
N GLN A 153 13.61 -6.98 -10.35
CA GLN A 153 13.86 -8.40 -10.09
C GLN A 153 13.10 -8.91 -8.85
N ILE A 154 13.01 -8.10 -7.78
CA ILE A 154 12.25 -8.46 -6.58
C ILE A 154 10.79 -8.74 -6.95
N PHE A 155 10.15 -7.86 -7.73
CA PHE A 155 8.72 -7.93 -8.03
C PHE A 155 8.36 -8.63 -9.34
N SER A 156 9.34 -9.19 -10.09
CA SER A 156 9.14 -9.81 -11.42
C SER A 156 8.14 -10.97 -11.45
N GLY A 157 7.90 -11.64 -10.33
CA GLY A 157 6.96 -12.78 -10.24
C GLY A 157 5.56 -12.40 -9.75
N LEU A 158 5.26 -11.14 -9.48
CA LEU A 158 4.00 -10.72 -8.90
C LEU A 158 2.80 -11.01 -9.82
N GLU A 159 3.02 -11.06 -11.14
CA GLU A 159 1.99 -11.37 -12.14
C GLU A 159 1.42 -12.79 -11.98
N GLU A 160 2.22 -13.76 -11.54
CA GLU A 160 1.76 -15.13 -11.28
C GLU A 160 0.69 -15.18 -10.17
N PHE A 161 0.65 -14.14 -9.34
CA PHE A 161 -0.31 -13.97 -8.25
C PHE A 161 -1.48 -13.04 -8.61
N GLY A 162 -1.60 -12.64 -9.88
CA GLY A 162 -2.71 -11.82 -10.37
C GLY A 162 -2.53 -10.32 -10.20
N LEU A 163 -1.31 -9.85 -9.93
CA LEU A 163 -0.95 -8.44 -9.76
C LEU A 163 0.20 -8.04 -10.67
N VAL A 164 0.17 -6.82 -11.18
CA VAL A 164 1.26 -6.20 -11.94
C VAL A 164 1.92 -5.13 -11.10
N PHE A 165 3.22 -5.24 -10.89
CA PHE A 165 4.01 -4.25 -10.18
C PHE A 165 4.13 -2.94 -10.98
N LEU A 166 3.90 -1.80 -10.33
CA LEU A 166 4.03 -0.48 -10.93
C LEU A 166 5.19 0.32 -10.35
N SER A 167 5.29 0.39 -9.03
CA SER A 167 6.36 1.09 -8.33
C SER A 167 6.44 0.68 -6.86
N GLU A 168 7.56 1.00 -6.21
CA GLU A 168 7.74 0.85 -4.77
C GLU A 168 7.95 2.22 -4.15
N GLY A 169 7.11 2.60 -3.21
CA GLY A 169 7.19 3.84 -2.46
C GLY A 169 7.60 3.64 -1.02
N ASP A 170 7.76 4.76 -0.31
CA ASP A 170 8.21 4.78 1.09
C ASP A 170 7.01 4.82 2.05
N ASN A 171 7.15 4.13 3.16
CA ASN A 171 6.28 4.22 4.33
C ASN A 171 7.08 4.49 5.62
N GLY A 172 8.38 4.75 5.46
CA GLY A 172 9.31 5.20 6.50
C GLY A 172 10.16 4.11 7.14
N MET A 173 11.17 4.54 7.87
CA MET A 173 12.00 3.67 8.71
C MET A 173 11.27 3.35 10.01
N ARG A 174 11.35 2.11 10.45
CA ARG A 174 10.70 1.65 11.68
C ARG A 174 11.58 1.88 12.90
N HIS A 175 10.95 2.44 13.91
CA HIS A 175 11.51 2.72 15.23
C HIS A 175 10.68 2.00 16.29
N ILE A 176 11.10 2.04 17.54
CA ILE A 176 10.30 1.51 18.64
C ILE A 176 9.70 2.64 19.47
N SER A 177 8.41 2.49 19.82
CA SER A 177 7.76 3.37 20.81
C SER A 177 7.06 2.53 21.87
N THR A 178 7.08 3.02 23.13
CA THR A 178 6.62 2.25 24.29
C THR A 178 5.74 3.07 25.22
N THR A 179 4.89 2.37 25.97
CA THR A 179 3.94 2.97 26.93
C THR A 179 4.52 3.11 28.33
N ASN A 180 5.55 2.36 28.70
CA ASN A 180 5.91 2.15 30.10
C ASN A 180 7.40 2.23 30.45
N ARG A 181 8.31 2.15 29.50
CA ARG A 181 9.77 2.21 29.74
C ARG A 181 10.55 2.70 28.53
N PRO A 182 11.65 3.45 28.71
CA PRO A 182 12.53 3.79 27.61
C PRO A 182 13.25 2.55 27.08
N VAL A 183 13.66 2.61 25.82
CA VAL A 183 14.48 1.61 25.14
C VAL A 183 15.70 2.30 24.56
N HIS A 184 16.89 1.97 25.05
CA HIS A 184 18.16 2.49 24.57
C HIS A 184 19.02 1.40 23.92
N THR A 185 18.93 0.17 24.43
CA THR A 185 19.69 -1.00 23.99
C THR A 185 18.78 -2.19 23.71
N ALA A 186 19.29 -3.22 23.03
CA ALA A 186 18.57 -4.47 22.82
C ALA A 186 18.17 -5.17 24.12
N ALA A 187 18.89 -4.95 25.23
CA ALA A 187 18.54 -5.53 26.53
C ALA A 187 17.22 -4.97 27.08
N ASP A 188 16.85 -3.74 26.71
CA ASP A 188 15.66 -3.07 27.22
C ASP A 188 14.35 -3.63 26.65
N VAL A 189 14.41 -4.36 25.53
CA VAL A 189 13.22 -4.97 24.90
C VAL A 189 12.91 -6.37 25.44
N GLN A 190 13.71 -6.91 26.37
CA GLN A 190 13.50 -8.23 26.95
C GLN A 190 12.10 -8.35 27.59
N GLY A 191 11.30 -9.31 27.09
CA GLY A 191 9.94 -9.59 27.54
C GLY A 191 8.92 -8.50 27.25
N LEU A 192 9.26 -7.46 26.47
CA LEU A 192 8.36 -6.37 26.09
C LEU A 192 7.29 -6.89 25.13
N LYS A 193 6.03 -6.68 25.43
CA LYS A 193 4.93 -7.03 24.53
C LYS A 193 4.86 -5.98 23.41
N ILE A 194 5.34 -6.32 22.25
CA ILE A 194 5.37 -5.42 21.11
C ILE A 194 4.37 -5.83 20.04
N ARG A 195 3.51 -4.92 19.60
CA ARG A 195 2.68 -5.14 18.43
C ARG A 195 3.54 -5.02 17.17
N VAL A 196 3.37 -5.97 16.27
CA VAL A 196 3.96 -5.98 14.92
C VAL A 196 2.87 -6.17 13.86
N PRO A 197 3.12 -5.83 12.58
CA PRO A 197 2.24 -6.22 11.48
C PRO A 197 2.06 -7.74 11.39
N GLU A 198 1.06 -8.20 10.62
CA GLU A 198 0.75 -9.62 10.40
C GLU A 198 1.77 -10.26 9.43
N SER A 199 3.03 -10.28 9.81
CA SER A 199 4.13 -10.87 9.06
C SER A 199 5.02 -11.70 9.97
N GLN A 200 5.37 -12.92 9.53
CA GLN A 200 6.20 -13.84 10.30
C GLN A 200 7.60 -13.27 10.54
N LEU A 201 8.17 -12.57 9.57
CA LEU A 201 9.52 -12.01 9.68
C LEU A 201 9.61 -10.97 10.83
N TYR A 202 8.59 -10.15 11.00
CA TYR A 202 8.54 -9.19 12.12
C TYR A 202 8.44 -9.91 13.47
N LEU A 203 7.66 -11.00 13.54
CA LEU A 203 7.60 -11.83 14.74
C LEU A 203 8.97 -12.42 15.07
N ASP A 204 9.68 -12.97 14.07
CA ASP A 204 10.99 -13.60 14.24
C ASP A 204 12.04 -12.61 14.73
N VAL A 205 12.09 -11.40 14.16
CA VAL A 205 13.04 -10.34 14.56
C VAL A 205 12.86 -9.96 16.01
N TRP A 206 11.65 -9.60 16.43
CA TRP A 206 11.41 -9.16 17.80
C TRP A 206 11.53 -10.31 18.81
N GLN A 207 11.20 -11.54 18.40
CA GLN A 207 11.42 -12.73 19.22
C GLN A 207 12.93 -13.01 19.39
N ALA A 208 13.73 -12.87 18.34
CA ALA A 208 15.18 -13.02 18.42
C ALA A 208 15.83 -11.95 19.31
N LEU A 209 15.28 -10.73 19.34
CA LEU A 209 15.67 -9.66 20.26
C LEU A 209 15.19 -9.90 21.70
N GLY A 210 14.39 -10.96 21.96
CA GLY A 210 13.90 -11.33 23.29
C GLY A 210 12.62 -10.63 23.72
N ALA A 211 11.95 -9.91 22.84
CA ALA A 211 10.63 -9.35 23.07
C ALA A 211 9.54 -10.44 22.98
N THR A 212 8.31 -10.07 23.28
CA THR A 212 7.11 -10.89 23.11
C THR A 212 6.23 -10.24 22.03
N PRO A 213 6.47 -10.51 20.74
CA PRO A 213 5.72 -9.88 19.67
C PRO A 213 4.28 -10.41 19.58
N VAL A 214 3.35 -9.53 19.20
CA VAL A 214 1.93 -9.83 18.97
C VAL A 214 1.57 -9.28 17.57
N ALA A 215 1.26 -10.16 16.62
CA ALA A 215 0.81 -9.75 15.30
C ALA A 215 -0.64 -9.29 15.34
N LEU A 216 -0.90 -8.05 14.93
CA LEU A 216 -2.23 -7.44 14.86
C LEU A 216 -2.31 -6.50 13.66
N ALA A 217 -3.47 -6.46 13.02
CA ALA A 217 -3.74 -5.46 11.98
C ALA A 217 -3.64 -4.03 12.53
N LEU A 218 -3.31 -3.07 11.67
CA LEU A 218 -3.11 -1.67 12.09
C LEU A 218 -4.35 -1.06 12.79
N PRO A 219 -5.60 -1.30 12.37
CA PRO A 219 -6.78 -0.75 13.05
C PRO A 219 -6.95 -1.22 14.50
N GLU A 220 -6.34 -2.35 14.88
CA GLU A 220 -6.43 -2.91 16.24
C GLU A 220 -5.39 -2.30 17.20
N LEU A 221 -4.39 -1.60 16.68
CA LEU A 221 -3.22 -1.15 17.44
C LEU A 221 -3.58 -0.20 18.60
N ALA A 222 -4.39 0.83 18.35
CA ALA A 222 -4.76 1.79 19.39
C ALA A 222 -5.44 1.11 20.59
N LEU A 223 -6.34 0.17 20.31
CA LEU A 223 -7.00 -0.61 21.36
C LEU A 223 -6.02 -1.52 22.10
N ALA A 224 -5.09 -2.15 21.38
CA ALA A 224 -4.08 -3.04 21.98
C ALA A 224 -3.13 -2.28 22.93
N LEU A 225 -2.73 -1.06 22.60
CA LEU A 225 -1.92 -0.20 23.44
C LEU A 225 -2.70 0.25 24.70
N SER A 226 -3.93 0.73 24.51
CA SER A 226 -4.75 1.26 25.60
C SER A 226 -5.15 0.20 26.66
N ASN A 227 -5.36 -1.06 26.26
CA ASN A 227 -5.75 -2.14 27.15
C ASN A 227 -4.56 -2.99 27.65
N GLY A 228 -3.33 -2.70 27.22
CA GLY A 228 -2.11 -3.42 27.62
C GLY A 228 -1.92 -4.79 26.96
N THR A 229 -2.66 -5.11 25.90
CA THR A 229 -2.38 -6.26 25.04
C THR A 229 -1.01 -6.10 24.38
N ALA A 230 -0.66 -4.87 23.98
CA ALA A 230 0.68 -4.45 23.61
C ALA A 230 1.16 -3.31 24.52
N GLU A 231 2.45 -3.28 24.82
CA GLU A 231 3.14 -2.25 25.62
C GLU A 231 4.05 -1.38 24.73
N ALA A 232 4.21 -1.81 23.47
CA ALA A 232 5.04 -1.17 22.47
C ALA A 232 4.49 -1.42 21.07
N GLN A 233 4.95 -0.60 20.14
CA GLN A 233 4.82 -0.80 18.69
C GLN A 233 6.12 -0.44 18.01
N ASP A 234 6.32 -0.97 16.84
CA ASP A 234 7.34 -0.51 15.91
C ASP A 234 6.68 0.17 14.71
N ASN A 235 7.10 1.38 14.40
CA ASN A 235 6.54 2.16 13.30
C ASN A 235 7.41 3.38 12.97
N ALA A 236 7.19 4.02 11.83
CA ALA A 236 7.77 5.33 11.55
C ALA A 236 7.10 6.40 12.42
N THR A 237 7.82 7.48 12.68
CA THR A 237 7.39 8.55 13.61
C THR A 237 6.03 9.15 13.20
N TYR A 238 5.85 9.43 11.91
CA TYR A 238 4.61 10.04 11.42
C TYR A 238 3.38 9.14 11.62
N HIS A 239 3.55 7.82 11.61
CA HIS A 239 2.45 6.86 11.81
C HIS A 239 1.76 7.01 13.15
N LEU A 240 2.52 7.37 14.21
CA LEU A 240 1.95 7.56 15.54
C LEU A 240 0.92 8.68 15.54
N VAL A 241 1.22 9.76 14.83
CA VAL A 241 0.33 10.92 14.72
C VAL A 241 -0.80 10.64 13.73
N ALA A 242 -0.48 10.13 12.54
CA ALA A 242 -1.46 9.86 11.49
C ALA A 242 -2.55 8.87 11.95
N ASN A 243 -2.18 7.87 12.75
CA ASN A 243 -3.11 6.85 13.25
C ASN A 243 -3.61 7.09 14.68
N ALA A 244 -3.28 8.27 15.27
CA ALA A 244 -3.67 8.63 16.63
C ALA A 244 -3.33 7.52 17.66
N THR A 245 -2.14 6.93 17.55
CA THR A 245 -1.69 5.81 18.42
C THR A 245 -0.69 6.26 19.48
N TYR A 246 -0.54 7.56 19.71
CA TYR A 246 0.47 8.11 20.63
C TYR A 246 -0.08 8.48 22.02
N ASP A 247 -1.38 8.44 22.24
CA ASP A 247 -1.97 8.85 23.53
C ASP A 247 -1.43 8.06 24.72
N ASP A 248 -1.13 6.76 24.52
CA ASP A 248 -0.57 5.88 25.51
C ASP A 248 0.98 5.79 25.44
N ILE A 249 1.61 6.34 24.39
CA ILE A 249 3.05 6.29 24.19
C ILE A 249 3.76 7.35 25.05
N LYS A 250 4.83 6.92 25.72
CA LYS A 250 5.66 7.79 26.57
C LYS A 250 7.10 7.92 26.08
N TYR A 251 7.60 6.91 25.39
CA TYR A 251 8.99 6.84 24.95
C TYR A 251 9.07 6.45 23.49
N PHE A 252 10.01 7.04 22.78
CA PHE A 252 10.28 6.75 21.38
C PHE A 252 11.80 6.68 21.15
N SER A 253 12.29 5.63 20.48
CA SER A 253 13.71 5.43 20.21
C SER A 253 13.98 5.18 18.74
N ASN A 254 14.88 5.97 18.15
CA ASN A 254 15.24 5.99 16.72
C ASN A 254 16.18 4.83 16.36
N ILE A 255 15.70 3.58 16.44
CA ILE A 255 16.55 2.41 16.15
C ILE A 255 16.77 2.14 14.67
N ASN A 256 15.93 2.68 13.76
CA ASN A 256 16.02 2.47 12.29
C ASN A 256 16.23 1.01 11.90
N TYR A 257 15.49 0.08 12.54
CA TYR A 257 15.84 -1.33 12.42
C TYR A 257 15.34 -1.97 11.13
N MET A 258 14.39 -1.33 10.45
CA MET A 258 13.77 -1.88 9.24
C MET A 258 13.12 -0.75 8.43
N TRP A 259 13.25 -0.83 7.12
CA TRP A 259 12.52 0.04 6.22
C TRP A 259 11.14 -0.54 5.92
N MET A 260 10.14 0.30 5.76
CA MET A 260 8.81 -0.08 5.29
C MET A 260 8.60 0.40 3.87
N GLY A 261 8.41 -0.52 2.96
CA GLY A 261 7.93 -0.22 1.61
C GLY A 261 6.40 -0.13 1.54
N CYS A 262 5.95 0.54 0.49
CA CYS A 262 4.57 0.45 0.00
C CYS A 262 4.59 0.10 -1.47
N THR A 263 4.03 -1.05 -1.80
CA THR A 263 3.95 -1.54 -3.18
C THR A 263 2.72 -0.99 -3.88
N MET A 264 2.94 -0.36 -5.05
CA MET A 264 1.87 -0.01 -5.96
C MET A 264 1.71 -1.11 -7.00
N ALA A 265 0.53 -1.67 -7.08
CA ALA A 265 0.23 -2.76 -7.99
C ALA A 265 -1.16 -2.61 -8.63
N ALA A 266 -1.32 -3.15 -9.84
CA ALA A 266 -2.58 -3.23 -10.56
C ALA A 266 -3.10 -4.66 -10.57
N ASN A 267 -4.42 -4.86 -10.60
CA ASN A 267 -4.99 -6.15 -10.97
C ASN A 267 -4.52 -6.55 -12.37
N ALA A 268 -4.01 -7.77 -12.55
CA ALA A 268 -3.43 -8.22 -13.82
C ALA A 268 -4.46 -8.30 -14.96
N ASN A 269 -5.73 -8.65 -14.69
CA ASN A 269 -6.74 -8.70 -15.71
C ASN A 269 -7.16 -7.29 -16.16
N THR A 270 -7.36 -6.36 -15.20
CA THR A 270 -7.59 -4.95 -15.51
C THR A 270 -6.43 -4.41 -16.35
N TRP A 271 -5.19 -4.58 -15.87
CA TRP A 271 -3.98 -4.11 -16.55
C TRP A 271 -3.86 -4.61 -18.00
N ASN A 272 -4.04 -5.92 -18.22
CA ASN A 272 -3.93 -6.54 -19.53
C ASN A 272 -5.07 -6.13 -20.49
N GLY A 273 -6.17 -5.59 -19.96
CA GLY A 273 -7.27 -5.03 -20.75
C GLY A 273 -7.09 -3.57 -21.16
N LEU A 274 -6.09 -2.86 -20.58
CA LEU A 274 -5.84 -1.45 -20.88
C LEU A 274 -5.11 -1.27 -22.22
N ASP A 275 -5.37 -0.12 -22.86
CA ASP A 275 -4.57 0.32 -23.99
C ASP A 275 -3.09 0.52 -23.54
N PRO A 276 -2.10 0.13 -24.35
CA PRO A 276 -0.68 0.32 -24.01
C PRO A 276 -0.30 1.77 -23.65
N ALA A 277 -0.96 2.77 -24.23
CA ALA A 277 -0.71 4.17 -23.90
C ALA A 277 -1.23 4.50 -22.49
N VAL A 278 -2.33 3.89 -22.04
CA VAL A 278 -2.84 4.00 -20.66
C VAL A 278 -1.87 3.33 -19.68
N GLN A 279 -1.39 2.12 -20.01
CA GLN A 279 -0.42 1.40 -19.18
C GLN A 279 0.86 2.21 -18.99
N GLU A 280 1.38 2.85 -20.06
CA GLU A 280 2.58 3.67 -20.00
C GLU A 280 2.42 4.87 -19.07
N ILE A 281 1.29 5.60 -19.20
CA ILE A 281 0.99 6.73 -18.29
C ILE A 281 0.89 6.25 -16.84
N LEU A 282 0.12 5.19 -16.59
CA LEU A 282 -0.03 4.67 -15.23
C LEU A 282 1.31 4.27 -14.63
N LYS A 283 2.16 3.56 -15.36
CA LYS A 283 3.47 3.11 -14.88
C LYS A 283 4.45 4.27 -14.67
N GLU A 284 4.48 5.24 -15.55
CA GLU A 284 5.35 6.43 -15.44
C GLU A 284 4.93 7.29 -14.23
N GLN A 285 3.64 7.56 -14.10
CA GLN A 285 3.15 8.38 -12.99
C GLN A 285 3.21 7.63 -11.64
N ALA A 286 3.17 6.29 -11.62
CA ALA A 286 3.39 5.51 -10.41
C ALA A 286 4.81 5.71 -9.84
N LYS A 287 5.82 5.79 -10.70
CA LYS A 287 7.21 6.10 -10.29
C LYS A 287 7.31 7.52 -9.71
N ALA A 288 6.63 8.49 -10.31
CA ALA A 288 6.60 9.86 -9.80
C ALA A 288 5.87 9.94 -8.44
N ALA A 289 4.78 9.22 -8.28
CA ALA A 289 4.06 9.12 -7.01
C ALA A 289 4.88 8.41 -5.93
N ALA A 290 5.62 7.35 -6.28
CA ALA A 290 6.55 6.71 -5.37
C ALA A 290 7.60 7.71 -4.85
N LYS A 291 8.23 8.48 -5.75
CA LYS A 291 9.16 9.55 -5.34
C LYS A 291 8.53 10.55 -4.38
N TYR A 292 7.27 10.94 -4.64
CA TYR A 292 6.53 11.84 -3.76
C TYR A 292 6.38 11.28 -2.34
N SER A 293 6.21 9.94 -2.16
CA SER A 293 6.13 9.33 -0.84
C SER A 293 7.42 9.52 -0.05
N PHE A 294 8.59 9.30 -0.66
CA PHE A 294 9.89 9.52 -0.02
C PHE A 294 10.08 10.99 0.40
N ASP A 295 9.76 11.94 -0.50
CA ASP A 295 9.91 13.37 -0.23
C ASP A 295 8.95 13.83 0.88
N THR A 296 7.76 13.24 0.97
CA THR A 296 6.72 13.61 1.95
C THR A 296 7.06 13.08 3.35
N ILE A 297 7.57 11.86 3.47
CA ILE A 297 7.87 11.24 4.78
C ILE A 297 8.89 12.03 5.58
N ALA A 298 9.92 12.57 4.96
CA ALA A 298 10.91 13.37 5.65
C ALA A 298 10.24 14.56 6.39
N THR A 299 9.37 15.30 5.69
CA THR A 299 8.63 16.44 6.25
C THR A 299 7.60 16.02 7.30
N ASP A 300 6.88 14.92 7.03
CA ASP A 300 5.85 14.42 7.96
C ASP A 300 6.49 13.89 9.25
N ASN A 301 7.65 13.24 9.20
CA ASN A 301 8.41 12.79 10.39
C ASN A 301 8.89 13.97 11.24
N GLU A 302 9.38 15.07 10.65
CA GLU A 302 9.76 16.28 11.40
C GLU A 302 8.55 16.86 12.14
N THR A 303 7.43 17.00 11.43
CA THR A 303 6.19 17.52 11.99
C THR A 303 5.64 16.62 13.11
N ALA A 304 5.66 15.31 12.89
CA ALA A 304 5.20 14.33 13.86
C ALA A 304 6.09 14.31 15.11
N THR A 305 7.42 14.36 14.94
CA THR A 305 8.38 14.44 16.06
C THR A 305 8.03 15.61 16.98
N LYS A 306 7.80 16.79 16.40
CA LYS A 306 7.40 17.97 17.18
C LYS A 306 6.07 17.75 17.89
N THR A 307 5.07 17.22 17.21
CA THR A 307 3.74 16.93 17.79
C THR A 307 3.85 15.99 18.97
N LEU A 308 4.63 14.91 18.84
CA LEU A 308 4.83 13.91 19.89
C LEU A 308 5.59 14.50 21.09
N GLN A 309 6.62 15.32 20.87
CA GLN A 309 7.34 16.03 21.92
C GLN A 309 6.42 17.01 22.66
N ASP A 310 5.59 17.78 21.94
CA ASP A 310 4.61 18.70 22.53
C ASP A 310 3.54 17.91 23.34
N ALA A 311 3.25 16.65 22.98
CA ALA A 311 2.39 15.74 23.73
C ALA A 311 3.09 15.07 24.93
N GLY A 312 4.40 15.29 25.13
CA GLY A 312 5.16 14.78 26.26
C GLY A 312 5.84 13.44 26.03
N VAL A 313 5.96 12.98 24.77
CA VAL A 313 6.74 11.78 24.44
C VAL A 313 8.24 12.10 24.58
N GLU A 314 8.94 11.26 25.32
CA GLU A 314 10.40 11.35 25.50
C GLU A 314 11.10 10.63 24.35
N PHE A 315 11.99 11.34 23.63
CA PHE A 315 12.73 10.81 22.49
C PHE A 315 14.16 10.45 22.87
N ASP A 316 14.57 9.24 22.48
CA ASP A 316 15.96 8.84 22.35
C ASP A 316 16.35 8.88 20.86
N PHE A 317 17.11 9.93 20.48
CA PHE A 317 17.57 10.10 19.09
C PHE A 317 18.87 9.36 18.80
N GLU A 318 19.58 8.90 19.82
CA GLU A 318 20.88 8.24 19.72
C GLU A 318 20.91 6.94 20.55
N PRO A 319 19.95 5.98 20.32
CA PRO A 319 20.01 4.70 20.99
C PRO A 319 21.25 3.91 20.53
N ASP A 320 21.67 2.94 21.34
CA ASP A 320 22.73 2.02 20.95
C ASP A 320 22.25 1.01 19.91
N VAL A 321 22.11 1.47 18.67
CA VAL A 321 21.67 0.65 17.51
C VAL A 321 22.59 -0.55 17.31
N GLN A 322 23.91 -0.41 17.61
CA GLN A 322 24.84 -1.50 17.47
C GLN A 322 24.48 -2.67 18.37
N SER A 323 23.97 -2.42 19.59
CA SER A 323 23.52 -3.48 20.48
C SER A 323 22.42 -4.35 19.88
N PHE A 324 21.52 -3.78 19.06
CA PHE A 324 20.47 -4.51 18.35
C PHE A 324 21.05 -5.34 17.20
N LYS A 325 21.95 -4.76 16.41
CA LYS A 325 22.69 -5.48 15.35
C LYS A 325 23.47 -6.66 15.93
N ASP A 326 24.18 -6.45 17.03
CA ASP A 326 24.97 -7.48 17.72
C ASP A 326 24.07 -8.58 18.31
N ALA A 327 22.93 -8.23 18.89
CA ALA A 327 21.97 -9.18 19.45
C ALA A 327 21.37 -10.10 18.38
N LEU A 328 21.20 -9.62 17.16
CA LEU A 328 20.80 -10.43 16.00
C LEU A 328 21.98 -11.19 15.36
N GLY A 329 23.23 -10.80 15.63
CA GLY A 329 24.41 -11.39 14.99
C GLY A 329 24.79 -10.76 13.65
N GLY A 330 24.34 -9.53 13.37
CA GLY A 330 24.60 -8.80 12.14
C GLY A 330 23.98 -9.47 10.92
N ASP A 331 24.64 -9.38 9.75
CA ASP A 331 24.14 -9.98 8.50
C ASP A 331 24.03 -11.52 8.56
N ALA A 332 24.73 -12.17 9.51
CA ALA A 332 24.56 -13.62 9.74
C ALA A 332 23.14 -13.99 10.23
N TYR A 333 22.35 -13.00 10.70
CA TYR A 333 20.94 -13.21 11.03
C TYR A 333 20.14 -13.73 9.82
N TYR A 334 20.49 -13.30 8.62
CA TYR A 334 19.78 -13.68 7.40
C TYR A 334 19.97 -15.15 7.03
N ASP A 335 21.05 -15.79 7.53
CA ASP A 335 21.38 -17.20 7.28
C ASP A 335 20.30 -18.17 7.74
N GLN A 336 19.48 -17.80 8.72
CA GLN A 336 18.36 -18.63 9.19
C GLN A 336 17.28 -18.84 8.13
N TYR A 337 17.23 -18.02 7.10
CA TYR A 337 16.25 -18.08 6.02
C TYR A 337 16.76 -18.83 4.77
N LYS A 338 18.00 -19.35 4.78
CA LYS A 338 18.63 -20.01 3.60
C LYS A 338 17.85 -21.19 3.04
N ASP A 339 17.07 -21.86 3.88
CA ASP A 339 16.25 -23.02 3.47
C ASP A 339 14.81 -22.60 3.09
N GLU A 340 14.47 -21.32 3.21
CA GLU A 340 13.16 -20.78 2.85
C GLU A 340 13.05 -20.60 1.33
N SER A 341 11.86 -20.86 0.78
CA SER A 341 11.61 -20.82 -0.67
C SER A 341 11.81 -19.43 -1.29
N TRP A 342 11.66 -18.39 -0.49
CA TRP A 342 11.79 -16.99 -0.91
C TRP A 342 13.22 -16.46 -0.84
N TYR A 343 14.12 -17.16 -0.11
CA TYR A 343 15.48 -16.69 0.09
C TYR A 343 16.28 -16.85 -1.21
N ASP A 344 16.84 -15.76 -1.67
CA ASP A 344 17.69 -15.70 -2.85
C ASP A 344 19.01 -15.02 -2.47
N GLN A 345 20.07 -15.83 -2.34
CA GLN A 345 21.39 -15.36 -1.93
C GLN A 345 21.98 -14.38 -2.94
N GLU A 346 21.78 -14.61 -4.25
CA GLU A 346 22.34 -13.73 -5.30
C GLU A 346 21.64 -12.36 -5.25
N LEU A 347 20.34 -12.34 -5.03
CA LEU A 347 19.56 -11.13 -4.85
C LEU A 347 19.98 -10.36 -3.59
N LEU A 348 20.13 -11.07 -2.46
CA LEU A 348 20.58 -10.45 -1.21
C LEU A 348 21.99 -9.88 -1.34
N ASP A 349 22.92 -10.61 -1.96
CA ASP A 349 24.29 -10.13 -2.21
C ASP A 349 24.29 -8.89 -3.12
N ALA A 350 23.43 -8.85 -4.13
CA ALA A 350 23.27 -7.68 -4.99
C ALA A 350 22.77 -6.45 -4.19
N ILE A 351 21.77 -6.63 -3.32
CA ILE A 351 21.27 -5.55 -2.46
C ILE A 351 22.39 -5.08 -1.51
N LEU A 352 23.07 -6.02 -0.82
CA LEU A 352 24.13 -5.69 0.12
C LEU A 352 25.30 -4.96 -0.54
N ALA A 353 25.60 -5.26 -1.81
CA ALA A 353 26.65 -4.57 -2.56
C ALA A 353 26.31 -3.10 -2.86
N GLU A 354 25.02 -2.76 -2.96
CA GLU A 354 24.57 -1.37 -3.17
C GLU A 354 24.51 -0.58 -1.85
N VAL A 355 24.29 -1.24 -0.70
CA VAL A 355 24.00 -0.55 0.56
C VAL A 355 25.13 -0.64 1.61
N ARG A 356 26.22 -1.38 1.37
CA ARG A 356 27.39 -1.54 2.23
C ARG A 356 28.62 -0.93 1.59
#